data_a9f894ab4e4df956e88fb4b0028a4b4c
#
_entry.id   a9f894ab4e4df956e88fb4b0028a4b4c
#
_cell.length_a   1.000
_cell.length_b   1.000
_cell.length_c   1.000
_cell.angle_alpha   90.00
_cell.angle_beta   90.00
_cell.angle_gamma   90.00
#
_symmetry.space_group_name_H-M   'P 1'
#
loop_
_entity.id
_entity.type
_entity.pdbx_description
1 polymer ?
#
loop_
_entity_poly.entity_id
_entity_poly.type
_entity_poly.pdbx_seq_one_letter_code
_entity_poly.pdbx_strand_id
1 'polypeptide(L)'
;RRGYHTFVSCRSCGYVVTCPNCSISMTYHAANKRLMCHYCGHTQDMVETCPSCGGKHLRKMGFGTQRLEEELRLIVPEARILRMDADTTMSRYAYEERFQEFRQGKYDIMLGTQMIGKGLDFPNVTLVGVLSVDKALYAGDFRSYERTFSLITQVVGRGGRGEKAGRAILQTSMPEHY
;
A
#
# COMPACT_ATOMS: atom_id res chain seq x y z
N ARG A 1 -2.89 -12.61 2.67
CA ARG A 1 -1.82 -13.14 3.55
C ARG A 1 -2.02 -12.58 4.95
N ARG A 2 -2.27 -13.43 5.91
CA ARG A 2 -2.29 -13.13 7.35
C ARG A 2 -0.86 -12.86 7.81
N GLY A 3 -0.34 -11.68 7.60
CA GLY A 3 0.99 -11.33 8.06
C GLY A 3 1.26 -9.88 7.70
N TYR A 4 1.25 -9.03 8.70
CA TYR A 4 1.69 -7.65 8.57
C TYR A 4 3.20 -7.65 8.27
N HIS A 5 3.57 -7.68 6.99
CA HIS A 5 4.93 -7.34 6.59
C HIS A 5 5.06 -5.83 6.72
N THR A 6 5.45 -5.36 7.88
CA THR A 6 5.65 -3.95 8.17
C THR A 6 7.14 -3.67 8.18
N PHE A 7 7.62 -2.89 7.23
CA PHE A 7 8.95 -2.30 7.36
C PHE A 7 8.91 -1.09 8.28
N VAL A 8 10.06 -0.66 8.76
CA VAL A 8 10.19 0.49 9.65
C VAL A 8 10.88 1.61 8.90
N SER A 9 10.24 2.77 8.86
CA SER A 9 10.82 3.98 8.25
C SER A 9 10.70 5.19 9.15
N CYS A 10 11.61 6.14 8.96
CA CYS A 10 11.59 7.43 9.62
C CYS A 10 10.72 8.42 8.84
N ARG A 11 9.73 9.01 9.48
CA ARG A 11 8.86 9.99 8.84
C ARG A 11 9.56 11.34 8.57
N SER A 12 10.66 11.63 9.26
CA SER A 12 11.38 12.89 9.10
C SER A 12 12.36 12.90 7.93
N CYS A 13 13.04 11.77 7.66
CA CYS A 13 14.10 11.72 6.65
C CYS A 13 13.93 10.58 5.63
N GLY A 14 12.85 9.80 5.71
CA GLY A 14 12.62 8.68 4.80
C GLY A 14 13.49 7.45 5.04
N TYR A 15 14.45 7.49 5.98
CA TYR A 15 15.33 6.35 6.27
C TYR A 15 14.51 5.08 6.54
N VAL A 16 14.89 3.99 5.87
CA VAL A 16 14.29 2.66 6.06
C VAL A 16 15.30 1.77 6.76
N VAL A 17 14.86 1.01 7.79
CA VAL A 17 15.74 0.07 8.48
C VAL A 17 16.04 -1.10 7.56
N THR A 18 17.31 -1.22 7.14
CA THR A 18 17.80 -2.24 6.22
C THR A 18 18.65 -3.27 6.95
N CYS A 19 18.71 -4.47 6.38
CA CYS A 19 19.58 -5.53 6.87
C CYS A 19 21.05 -5.18 6.61
N PRO A 20 21.95 -5.27 7.60
CA PRO A 20 23.37 -4.98 7.42
C PRO A 20 24.07 -5.94 6.46
N ASN A 21 23.54 -7.17 6.32
CA ASN A 21 24.14 -8.19 5.45
C ASN A 21 23.66 -8.16 4.01
N CYS A 22 22.39 -7.74 3.80
CA CYS A 22 21.72 -7.86 2.49
C CYS A 22 21.26 -6.52 1.92
N SER A 23 21.33 -5.44 2.70
CA SER A 23 20.86 -4.08 2.32
C SER A 23 19.37 -3.99 1.94
N ILE A 24 18.58 -5.05 2.16
CA ILE A 24 17.14 -5.05 1.96
C ILE A 24 16.40 -4.58 3.22
N SER A 25 15.19 -4.07 3.07
CA SER A 25 14.37 -3.64 4.21
C SER A 25 14.07 -4.80 5.16
N MET A 26 14.18 -4.55 6.46
CA MET A 26 13.83 -5.53 7.48
C MET A 26 12.35 -5.46 7.80
N THR A 27 11.75 -6.63 8.09
CA THR A 27 10.35 -6.77 8.45
C THR A 27 10.19 -6.80 9.96
N TYR A 28 9.29 -5.97 10.49
CA TYR A 28 8.93 -6.02 11.90
C TYR A 28 7.91 -7.14 12.17
N HIS A 29 8.23 -8.01 13.12
CA HIS A 29 7.36 -9.07 13.61
C HIS A 29 6.75 -8.69 14.96
N ALA A 30 5.44 -8.52 15.01
CA ALA A 30 4.73 -8.10 16.23
C ALA A 30 4.77 -9.16 17.34
N ALA A 31 4.84 -10.44 16.98
CA ALA A 31 4.83 -11.55 17.95
C ALA A 31 6.06 -11.56 18.87
N ASN A 32 7.23 -11.24 18.34
CA ASN A 32 8.49 -11.21 19.09
C ASN A 32 9.08 -9.80 19.24
N LYS A 33 8.40 -8.78 18.70
CA LYS A 33 8.82 -7.36 18.70
C LYS A 33 10.20 -7.11 18.08
N ARG A 34 10.63 -7.96 17.15
CA ARG A 34 11.94 -7.90 16.48
C ARG A 34 11.83 -7.57 15.00
N LEU A 35 12.90 -7.01 14.47
CA LEU A 35 13.13 -6.87 13.04
C LEU A 35 13.82 -8.12 12.51
N MET A 36 13.36 -8.63 11.37
CA MET A 36 13.92 -9.82 10.72
C MET A 36 14.14 -9.56 9.22
N CYS A 37 15.27 -9.99 8.72
CA CYS A 37 15.54 -10.08 7.30
C CYS A 37 15.05 -11.43 6.77
N HIS A 38 14.07 -11.41 5.87
CA HIS A 38 13.53 -12.63 5.27
C HIS A 38 14.44 -13.28 4.22
N TYR A 39 15.58 -12.64 3.89
CA TYR A 39 16.54 -13.19 2.95
C TYR A 39 17.63 -14.01 3.65
N CYS A 40 18.29 -13.45 4.67
CA CYS A 40 19.39 -14.11 5.37
C CYS A 40 19.06 -14.56 6.81
N GLY A 41 17.84 -14.28 7.30
CA GLY A 41 17.43 -14.63 8.66
C GLY A 41 18.00 -13.72 9.76
N HIS A 42 18.80 -12.69 9.43
CA HIS A 42 19.33 -11.76 10.43
C HIS A 42 18.19 -11.12 11.22
N THR A 43 18.34 -11.06 12.54
CA THR A 43 17.38 -10.45 13.46
C THR A 43 18.03 -9.41 14.34
N GLN A 44 17.32 -8.30 14.59
CA GLN A 44 17.73 -7.27 15.53
C GLN A 44 16.53 -6.73 16.29
N ASP A 45 16.78 -6.04 17.38
CA ASP A 45 15.73 -5.37 18.12
C ASP A 45 15.24 -4.13 17.39
N MET A 46 14.03 -3.67 17.75
CA MET A 46 13.49 -2.43 17.18
C MET A 46 14.38 -1.25 17.58
N VAL A 47 14.82 -0.46 16.60
CA VAL A 47 15.57 0.77 16.85
C VAL A 47 14.62 1.86 17.36
N GLU A 48 15.00 2.55 18.41
CA GLU A 48 14.19 3.62 19.02
C GLU A 48 14.42 4.98 18.35
N THR A 49 15.65 5.20 17.89
CA THR A 49 16.05 6.45 17.21
C THR A 49 16.50 6.16 15.79
N CYS A 50 16.22 7.09 14.89
CA CYS A 50 16.63 6.97 13.50
C CYS A 50 18.16 7.04 13.38
N PRO A 51 18.83 6.02 12.81
CA PRO A 51 20.27 6.06 12.64
C PRO A 51 20.77 7.15 11.70
N SER A 52 19.91 7.63 10.82
CA SER A 52 20.24 8.67 9.83
C SER A 52 20.11 10.08 10.37
N CYS A 53 19.00 10.42 11.04
CA CYS A 53 18.73 11.80 11.48
C CYS A 53 18.63 11.96 13.01
N GLY A 54 18.81 10.90 13.80
CA GLY A 54 18.71 10.92 15.27
C GLY A 54 17.29 11.13 15.83
N GLY A 55 16.30 11.33 14.96
CA GLY A 55 14.91 11.62 15.35
C GLY A 55 14.19 10.36 15.90
N LYS A 56 13.19 10.58 16.76
CA LYS A 56 12.34 9.52 17.34
C LYS A 56 11.07 9.25 16.50
N HIS A 57 11.10 9.53 15.21
CA HIS A 57 9.94 9.44 14.33
C HIS A 57 9.92 8.15 13.48
N LEU A 58 10.56 7.09 13.98
CA LEU A 58 10.47 5.76 13.38
C LEU A 58 9.06 5.19 13.54
N ARG A 59 8.48 4.76 12.43
CA ARG A 59 7.13 4.19 12.39
C ARG A 59 7.14 2.86 11.62
N LYS A 60 6.33 1.94 12.12
CA LYS A 60 5.98 0.71 11.41
C LYS A 60 5.05 1.09 10.27
N MET A 61 5.49 0.89 9.05
CA MET A 61 4.75 1.25 7.84
C MET A 61 3.98 0.03 7.32
N GLY A 62 2.69 0.18 7.18
CA GLY A 62 1.77 -0.81 6.62
C GLY A 62 0.50 -0.88 7.45
N PHE A 63 -0.61 -0.74 6.76
CA PHE A 63 -1.93 -1.01 7.29
C PHE A 63 -2.68 -1.92 6.31
N GLY A 64 -3.56 -2.75 6.86
CA GLY A 64 -4.43 -3.58 6.06
C GLY A 64 -5.60 -2.77 5.49
N THR A 65 -6.19 -3.29 4.43
CA THR A 65 -7.41 -2.73 3.80
C THR A 65 -8.57 -2.59 4.79
N GLN A 66 -8.66 -3.49 5.77
CA GLN A 66 -9.68 -3.43 6.81
C GLN A 66 -9.56 -2.16 7.67
N ARG A 67 -8.37 -1.84 8.17
CA ARG A 67 -8.17 -0.63 8.96
C ARG A 67 -8.41 0.64 8.15
N LEU A 68 -8.01 0.63 6.88
CA LEU A 68 -8.27 1.74 5.98
C LEU A 68 -9.78 1.94 5.77
N GLU A 69 -10.54 0.86 5.63
CA GLU A 69 -11.99 0.90 5.54
C GLU A 69 -12.60 1.53 6.81
N GLU A 70 -12.15 1.11 8.00
CA GLU A 70 -12.59 1.65 9.28
C GLU A 70 -12.30 3.17 9.39
N GLU A 71 -11.09 3.60 9.04
CA GLU A 71 -10.71 5.01 9.04
C GLU A 71 -11.53 5.84 8.02
N LEU A 72 -11.76 5.30 6.81
CA LEU A 72 -12.59 5.99 5.81
C LEU A 72 -14.05 6.11 6.23
N ARG A 73 -14.62 5.13 6.90
CA ARG A 73 -15.99 5.21 7.44
C ARG A 73 -16.14 6.33 8.49
N LEU A 74 -15.06 6.66 9.21
CA LEU A 74 -15.05 7.79 10.15
C LEU A 74 -14.94 9.14 9.44
N ILE A 75 -14.18 9.21 8.34
CA ILE A 75 -13.92 10.46 7.60
C ILE A 75 -15.08 10.78 6.65
N VAL A 76 -15.65 9.76 6.01
CA VAL A 76 -16.70 9.89 5.00
C VAL A 76 -17.83 8.89 5.31
N PRO A 77 -18.60 9.10 6.39
CA PRO A 77 -19.60 8.13 6.86
C PRO A 77 -20.71 7.85 5.83
N GLU A 78 -21.00 8.80 4.96
CA GLU A 78 -22.01 8.68 3.90
C GLU A 78 -21.55 7.80 2.72
N ALA A 79 -20.24 7.55 2.59
CA ALA A 79 -19.72 6.83 1.43
C ALA A 79 -19.93 5.31 1.54
N ARG A 80 -20.44 4.73 0.47
CA ARG A 80 -20.56 3.28 0.31
C ARG A 80 -19.21 2.73 -0.13
N ILE A 81 -18.57 1.96 0.74
CA ILE A 81 -17.21 1.45 0.53
C ILE A 81 -17.26 -0.01 0.13
N LEU A 82 -16.64 -0.34 -0.99
CA LEU A 82 -16.39 -1.70 -1.44
C LEU A 82 -14.95 -2.09 -1.14
N ARG A 83 -14.74 -3.05 -0.25
CA ARG A 83 -13.42 -3.62 0.00
C ARG A 83 -13.20 -4.89 -0.83
N MET A 84 -12.08 -4.92 -1.56
CA MET A 84 -11.67 -6.02 -2.41
C MET A 84 -10.24 -6.44 -2.08
N ASP A 85 -10.11 -7.49 -1.31
CA ASP A 85 -8.84 -8.11 -0.97
C ASP A 85 -8.96 -9.65 -1.00
N ALA A 86 -7.85 -10.34 -0.78
CA ALA A 86 -7.81 -11.79 -0.83
C ALA A 86 -8.73 -12.47 0.19
N ASP A 87 -9.09 -11.77 1.28
CA ASP A 87 -9.97 -12.29 2.32
C ASP A 87 -11.45 -12.12 1.96
N THR A 88 -11.79 -11.10 1.17
CA THR A 88 -13.18 -10.78 0.79
C THR A 88 -13.60 -11.37 -0.55
N THR A 89 -12.64 -11.78 -1.39
CA THR A 89 -12.89 -12.29 -2.76
C THR A 89 -12.30 -13.68 -2.94
N MET A 90 -12.99 -14.69 -2.41
CA MET A 90 -12.53 -16.09 -2.47
C MET A 90 -12.81 -16.79 -3.81
N SER A 91 -13.66 -16.23 -4.68
CA SER A 91 -13.95 -16.80 -6.00
C SER A 91 -13.86 -15.77 -7.11
N ARG A 92 -13.51 -16.23 -8.31
CA ARG A 92 -13.45 -15.38 -9.52
C ARG A 92 -14.81 -14.73 -9.83
N TYR A 93 -15.90 -15.46 -9.65
CA TYR A 93 -17.26 -14.95 -9.88
C TYR A 93 -17.60 -13.80 -8.92
N ALA A 94 -17.31 -13.95 -7.63
CA ALA A 94 -17.55 -12.90 -6.65
C ALA A 94 -16.74 -11.63 -6.96
N TYR A 95 -15.55 -11.79 -7.52
CA TYR A 95 -14.70 -10.68 -7.94
C TYR A 95 -15.33 -9.91 -9.10
N GLU A 96 -15.78 -10.59 -10.15
CA GLU A 96 -16.41 -9.98 -11.33
C GLU A 96 -17.74 -9.31 -10.96
N GLU A 97 -18.57 -9.94 -10.14
CA GLU A 97 -19.83 -9.38 -9.65
C GLU A 97 -19.62 -8.07 -8.90
N ARG A 98 -18.68 -8.03 -7.96
CA ARG A 98 -18.35 -6.82 -7.19
C ARG A 98 -17.84 -5.68 -8.06
N PHE A 99 -17.07 -5.97 -9.10
CA PHE A 99 -16.66 -4.97 -10.08
C PHE A 99 -17.83 -4.39 -10.86
N GLN A 100 -18.77 -5.24 -11.29
CA GLN A 100 -19.97 -4.77 -11.98
C GLN A 100 -20.81 -3.87 -11.06
N GLU A 101 -20.95 -4.22 -9.79
CA GLU A 101 -21.66 -3.39 -8.81
C GLU A 101 -20.99 -2.00 -8.64
N PHE A 102 -19.66 -1.94 -8.58
CA PHE A 102 -18.93 -0.68 -8.52
C PHE A 102 -19.11 0.13 -9.82
N ARG A 103 -19.02 -0.52 -10.97
CA ARG A 103 -19.24 0.12 -12.28
C ARG A 103 -20.67 0.71 -12.41
N GLN A 104 -21.67 0.06 -11.83
CA GLN A 104 -23.05 0.51 -11.78
C GLN A 104 -23.30 1.64 -10.76
N GLY A 105 -22.27 2.09 -10.02
CA GLY A 105 -22.39 3.15 -9.03
C GLY A 105 -23.05 2.73 -7.72
N LYS A 106 -23.10 1.43 -7.41
CA LYS A 106 -23.59 0.95 -6.10
C LYS A 106 -22.67 1.32 -4.95
N TYR A 107 -21.40 1.64 -5.25
CA TYR A 107 -20.38 2.05 -4.30
C TYR A 107 -19.68 3.32 -4.76
N ASP A 108 -19.25 4.13 -3.80
CA ASP A 108 -18.60 5.41 -4.03
C ASP A 108 -17.08 5.30 -3.95
N ILE A 109 -16.58 4.38 -3.12
CA ILE A 109 -15.15 4.14 -2.92
C ILE A 109 -14.86 2.65 -3.08
N MET A 110 -13.83 2.32 -3.88
CA MET A 110 -13.28 0.97 -3.96
C MET A 110 -11.93 0.93 -3.25
N LEU A 111 -11.78 0.03 -2.29
CA LEU A 111 -10.53 -0.25 -1.59
C LEU A 111 -10.00 -1.60 -2.00
N GLY A 112 -8.70 -1.68 -2.23
CA GLY A 112 -8.10 -2.98 -2.48
C GLY A 112 -6.58 -2.95 -2.56
N THR A 113 -6.03 -4.09 -2.89
CA THR A 113 -4.60 -4.27 -3.12
C THR A 113 -4.30 -4.20 -4.63
N GLN A 114 -3.11 -4.62 -5.02
CA GLN A 114 -2.68 -4.65 -6.43
C GLN A 114 -3.65 -5.35 -7.39
N MET A 115 -4.57 -6.17 -6.87
CA MET A 115 -5.55 -6.90 -7.68
C MET A 115 -6.51 -5.97 -8.42
N ILE A 116 -6.87 -4.83 -7.85
CA ILE A 116 -7.80 -3.87 -8.48
C ILE A 116 -7.14 -3.02 -9.57
N GLY A 117 -5.81 -3.03 -9.68
CA GLY A 117 -5.07 -2.28 -10.71
C GLY A 117 -5.03 -2.96 -12.07
N LYS A 118 -5.39 -4.25 -12.19
CA LYS A 118 -5.20 -5.02 -13.43
C LYS A 118 -6.48 -5.16 -14.25
N GLY A 119 -6.41 -4.73 -15.50
CA GLY A 119 -7.36 -5.13 -16.55
C GLY A 119 -8.75 -4.50 -16.52
N LEU A 120 -9.02 -3.56 -15.62
CA LEU A 120 -10.35 -3.00 -15.42
C LEU A 120 -10.44 -1.55 -15.87
N ASP A 121 -11.56 -1.19 -16.45
CA ASP A 121 -11.86 0.18 -16.88
C ASP A 121 -13.04 0.74 -16.09
N PHE A 122 -12.82 1.91 -15.47
CA PHE A 122 -13.81 2.60 -14.65
C PHE A 122 -13.95 4.06 -15.13
N PRO A 123 -14.80 4.33 -16.12
CA PRO A 123 -14.91 5.67 -16.72
C PRO A 123 -15.39 6.74 -15.71
N ASN A 124 -16.09 6.34 -14.65
CA ASN A 124 -16.60 7.23 -13.62
C ASN A 124 -15.63 7.49 -12.46
N VAL A 125 -14.44 6.87 -12.45
CA VAL A 125 -13.45 7.11 -11.42
C VAL A 125 -12.72 8.42 -11.69
N THR A 126 -12.90 9.38 -10.80
CA THR A 126 -12.30 10.72 -10.87
C THR A 126 -11.11 10.90 -9.94
N LEU A 127 -10.95 10.02 -8.95
CA LEU A 127 -9.84 10.06 -7.99
C LEU A 127 -9.26 8.68 -7.78
N VAL A 128 -7.94 8.59 -7.86
CA VAL A 128 -7.17 7.40 -7.54
C VAL A 128 -6.17 7.73 -6.43
N GLY A 129 -6.24 7.03 -5.32
CA GLY A 129 -5.28 7.13 -4.21
C GLY A 129 -4.38 5.91 -4.14
N VAL A 130 -3.06 6.12 -4.20
CA VAL A 130 -2.07 5.07 -3.96
C VAL A 130 -1.41 5.32 -2.60
N LEU A 131 -1.74 4.48 -1.65
CA LEU A 131 -1.28 4.63 -0.27
C LEU A 131 0.00 3.84 -0.01
N SER A 132 0.92 4.44 0.74
CA SER A 132 2.18 3.81 1.14
C SER A 132 2.98 3.26 -0.05
N VAL A 133 3.23 4.09 -1.06
CA VAL A 133 4.06 3.75 -2.24
C VAL A 133 5.42 3.18 -1.81
N ASP A 134 6.00 3.76 -0.76
CA ASP A 134 7.27 3.33 -0.17
C ASP A 134 7.29 1.83 0.19
N LYS A 135 6.16 1.27 0.59
CA LYS A 135 6.05 -0.17 0.89
C LYS A 135 6.34 -1.06 -0.33
N ALA A 136 5.95 -0.62 -1.50
CA ALA A 136 6.21 -1.34 -2.73
C ALA A 136 7.66 -1.13 -3.21
N LEU A 137 8.20 0.08 -3.04
CA LEU A 137 9.60 0.40 -3.34
C LEU A 137 10.57 -0.43 -2.49
N TYR A 138 10.28 -0.60 -1.19
CA TYR A 138 11.13 -1.31 -0.24
C TYR A 138 10.68 -2.75 0.04
N ALA A 139 10.11 -3.42 -0.95
CA ALA A 139 9.64 -4.80 -0.79
C ALA A 139 10.77 -5.87 -0.70
N GLY A 140 12.04 -5.45 -0.78
CA GLY A 140 13.19 -6.35 -0.66
C GLY A 140 13.49 -7.20 -1.91
N ASP A 141 12.95 -6.81 -3.06
CA ASP A 141 13.18 -7.44 -4.37
C ASP A 141 13.90 -6.44 -5.28
N PHE A 142 14.89 -6.89 -6.04
CA PHE A 142 15.65 -6.04 -6.97
C PHE A 142 14.78 -5.39 -8.06
N ARG A 143 13.60 -5.95 -8.34
CA ARG A 143 12.61 -5.38 -9.26
C ARG A 143 11.55 -4.52 -8.57
N SER A 144 11.72 -4.18 -7.31
CA SER A 144 10.71 -3.43 -6.56
C SER A 144 10.39 -2.09 -7.21
N TYR A 145 11.39 -1.38 -7.70
CA TYR A 145 11.20 -0.08 -8.37
C TYR A 145 10.42 -0.22 -9.68
N GLU A 146 10.83 -1.14 -10.55
CA GLU A 146 10.16 -1.42 -11.82
C GLU A 146 8.69 -1.83 -11.61
N ARG A 147 8.45 -2.74 -10.66
CA ARG A 147 7.10 -3.20 -10.32
C ARG A 147 6.25 -2.09 -9.73
N THR A 148 6.83 -1.24 -8.90
CA THR A 148 6.12 -0.10 -8.31
C THR A 148 5.75 0.91 -9.36
N PHE A 149 6.68 1.27 -10.25
CA PHE A 149 6.41 2.17 -11.38
C PHE A 149 5.30 1.61 -12.27
N SER A 150 5.40 0.33 -12.66
CA SER A 150 4.39 -0.33 -13.49
C SER A 150 3.02 -0.33 -12.80
N LEU A 151 2.96 -0.61 -11.50
CA LEU A 151 1.72 -0.58 -10.72
C LEU A 151 1.12 0.83 -10.69
N ILE A 152 1.92 1.84 -10.38
CA ILE A 152 1.46 3.23 -10.34
C ILE A 152 0.90 3.65 -11.71
N THR A 153 1.63 3.39 -12.78
CA THR A 153 1.20 3.71 -14.16
C THR A 153 -0.12 3.03 -14.51
N GLN A 154 -0.28 1.76 -14.15
CA GLN A 154 -1.52 1.02 -14.38
C GLN A 154 -2.70 1.61 -13.60
N VAL A 155 -2.50 1.97 -12.34
CA VAL A 155 -3.56 2.46 -11.45
C VAL A 155 -3.92 3.91 -11.79
N VAL A 156 -2.94 4.77 -12.03
CA VAL A 156 -3.16 6.17 -12.44
C VAL A 156 -3.91 6.24 -13.78
N GLY A 157 -3.56 5.37 -14.71
CA GLY A 157 -4.25 5.29 -16.01
C GLY A 157 -5.70 4.78 -15.94
N ARG A 158 -6.27 4.51 -14.76
CA ARG A 158 -7.69 4.12 -14.57
C ARG A 158 -8.60 5.30 -14.28
N GLY A 159 -8.06 6.40 -13.76
CA GLY A 159 -8.83 7.62 -13.53
C GLY A 159 -8.93 8.48 -14.78
N GLY A 160 -10.07 9.17 -14.96
CA GLY A 160 -10.22 10.19 -16.00
C GLY A 160 -10.35 9.67 -17.44
N ARG A 161 -10.86 8.46 -17.65
CA ARG A 161 -11.14 7.90 -18.99
C ARG A 161 -12.51 8.31 -19.54
N GLY A 162 -13.34 8.97 -18.75
CA GLY A 162 -14.61 9.53 -19.16
C GLY A 162 -14.50 11.03 -19.47
N GLU A 163 -15.66 11.71 -19.50
CA GLU A 163 -15.74 13.17 -19.70
C GLU A 163 -15.15 13.97 -18.53
N LYS A 164 -14.94 13.35 -17.37
CA LYS A 164 -14.42 13.99 -16.17
C LYS A 164 -12.90 13.78 -16.06
N ALA A 165 -12.17 14.86 -15.82
CA ALA A 165 -10.73 14.79 -15.57
C ALA A 165 -10.45 13.95 -14.33
N GLY A 166 -9.52 12.98 -14.46
CA GLY A 166 -9.05 12.15 -13.35
C GLY A 166 -7.90 12.80 -12.60
N ARG A 167 -7.83 12.55 -11.29
CA ARG A 167 -6.73 12.97 -10.44
C ARG A 167 -6.13 11.73 -9.75
N ALA A 168 -4.81 11.69 -9.65
CA ALA A 168 -4.09 10.67 -8.89
C ALA A 168 -3.31 11.32 -7.74
N ILE A 169 -3.37 10.69 -6.57
CA ILE A 169 -2.63 11.10 -5.38
C ILE A 169 -1.77 9.92 -4.93
N LEU A 170 -0.45 10.14 -4.87
CA LEU A 170 0.51 9.16 -4.39
C LEU A 170 0.97 9.58 -2.99
N GLN A 171 0.74 8.73 -2.00
CA GLN A 171 1.22 8.96 -0.64
C GLN A 171 2.61 8.33 -0.49
N THR A 172 3.62 9.17 -0.28
CA THR A 172 5.00 8.78 -0.06
C THR A 172 5.66 9.63 1.01
N SER A 173 6.66 9.09 1.68
CA SER A 173 7.57 9.81 2.58
C SER A 173 8.82 10.34 1.84
N MET A 174 8.98 9.96 0.56
CA MET A 174 10.14 10.32 -0.27
C MET A 174 9.65 10.83 -1.64
N PRO A 175 9.10 12.04 -1.72
CA PRO A 175 8.54 12.59 -2.97
C PRO A 175 9.60 12.79 -4.06
N GLU A 176 10.86 12.98 -3.69
CA GLU A 176 12.00 13.16 -4.61
C GLU A 176 12.61 11.82 -5.10
N HIS A 177 12.01 10.69 -4.75
CA HIS A 177 12.47 9.38 -5.22
C HIS A 177 12.12 9.22 -6.68
N TYR A 178 13.14 8.94 -7.54
CA TYR A 178 12.98 8.71 -8.98
C TYR A 178 12.32 7.36 -9.28
#